data_c409ac86fb6fd2737c32fb8ffa7718ea
#
_entry.id   c409ac86fb6fd2737c32fb8ffa7718ea
#
_cell.length_a   1.000
_cell.length_b   1.000
_cell.length_c   1.000
_cell.angle_alpha   90.00
_cell.angle_beta   90.00
_cell.angle_gamma   90.00
#
_symmetry.space_group_name_H-M   'P 1'
#
loop_
_entity.id
_entity.type
_entity.pdbx_description
1 polymer ?
#
loop_
_entity_poly.entity_id
_entity_poly.type
_entity_poly.pdbx_seq_one_letter_code
_entity_poly.pdbx_strand_id
1 'polypeptide(L)'
;ADASLKIVPWTGYGDANILRQLIMRHQPDAILHFTDPRYWRWLYEIEAEIRENIPILFYHIWDDLPDPKYNRDYYESCDWLGCISKQTYGIVSRVGNIDSETIKPLEDWQVDYVPHGINPKKVFKTEVPADFKKAALGGKDYKFVLFWMNRNIRRKQPSDVIWAYKKFVDGLPEKDRKDCCLLMHTAPVDQNGTNLYKVKEAICPDYEVRFSTSRIGDTELNYLYNLADCTINIAGNEGFGLTTAESVMAETPIIVNVTGGMQDQCGFRKKSDGKLFTADDYKKIGSLHNWREWEDKVTHGEWVKPVWSRVQTMTGSVPTPYIIDDKVDVTEVSEAIRYWYDKGVKGRAKAGKAGKKAFLGELGLGVDNQNKCMADGIEKAIKNFKPKKRYNLYKLA
;
A
#
# COMPACT_ATOMS: atom_id res chain seq x y z
N ALA A 1 -0.57 1.05 -28.81
CA ALA A 1 -1.71 1.00 -27.89
C ALA A 1 -2.46 -0.29 -28.18
N ASP A 2 -2.80 -1.02 -27.13
CA ASP A 2 -3.62 -2.23 -27.26
C ASP A 2 -5.03 -1.79 -27.72
N ALA A 3 -5.48 -2.30 -28.86
CA ALA A 3 -6.77 -1.94 -29.44
C ALA A 3 -7.95 -2.44 -28.59
N SER A 4 -7.71 -3.36 -27.65
CA SER A 4 -8.71 -3.89 -26.72
C SER A 4 -8.94 -2.96 -25.51
N LEU A 5 -8.01 -2.02 -25.21
CA LEU A 5 -8.11 -1.08 -24.09
C LEU A 5 -8.60 0.29 -24.56
N LYS A 6 -9.76 0.72 -24.03
CA LYS A 6 -10.29 2.05 -24.26
C LYS A 6 -10.34 2.83 -22.95
N ILE A 7 -9.60 3.95 -22.88
CA ILE A 7 -9.63 4.88 -21.76
C ILE A 7 -10.62 6.01 -22.08
N VAL A 8 -11.65 6.16 -21.25
CA VAL A 8 -12.61 7.26 -21.35
C VAL A 8 -12.30 8.25 -20.22
N PRO A 9 -11.68 9.40 -20.52
CA PRO A 9 -11.34 10.37 -19.49
C PRO A 9 -12.61 11.03 -18.93
N TRP A 10 -12.63 11.23 -17.62
CA TRP A 10 -13.71 11.91 -16.92
C TRP A 10 -13.20 12.81 -15.80
N THR A 11 -13.98 13.80 -15.39
CA THR A 11 -13.67 14.65 -14.26
C THR A 11 -14.42 14.17 -13.00
N GLY A 12 -13.71 14.12 -11.87
CA GLY A 12 -14.26 13.60 -10.61
C GLY A 12 -14.37 12.07 -10.58
N TYR A 13 -15.36 11.56 -9.85
CA TYR A 13 -15.54 10.11 -9.61
C TYR A 13 -16.68 9.49 -10.42
N GLY A 14 -17.14 10.16 -11.49
CA GLY A 14 -18.24 9.69 -12.32
C GLY A 14 -19.63 9.90 -11.68
N ASP A 15 -20.63 9.36 -12.34
CA ASP A 15 -22.02 9.31 -11.86
C ASP A 15 -22.81 8.15 -12.51
N ALA A 16 -24.00 7.89 -11.99
CA ALA A 16 -24.87 6.81 -12.45
C ALA A 16 -25.27 6.93 -13.93
N ASN A 17 -25.49 8.15 -14.45
CA ASN A 17 -25.95 8.34 -15.83
C ASN A 17 -24.85 8.00 -16.83
N ILE A 18 -23.60 8.35 -16.51
CA ILE A 18 -22.45 7.99 -17.34
C ILE A 18 -22.29 6.48 -17.38
N LEU A 19 -22.38 5.82 -16.23
CA LEU A 19 -22.30 4.36 -16.18
C LEU A 19 -23.39 3.71 -17.02
N ARG A 20 -24.64 4.17 -16.92
CA ARG A 20 -25.75 3.68 -17.77
C ARG A 20 -25.46 3.84 -19.25
N GLN A 21 -24.90 4.98 -19.68
CA GLN A 21 -24.50 5.20 -21.08
C GLN A 21 -23.38 4.25 -21.53
N LEU A 22 -22.40 4.01 -20.67
CA LEU A 22 -21.31 3.06 -20.95
C LEU A 22 -21.84 1.63 -21.05
N ILE A 23 -22.74 1.23 -20.16
CA ILE A 23 -23.40 -0.11 -20.21
C ILE A 23 -24.20 -0.27 -21.50
N MET A 24 -25.05 0.70 -21.86
CA MET A 24 -25.81 0.65 -23.12
C MET A 24 -24.93 0.56 -24.35
N ARG A 25 -23.82 1.30 -24.34
CA ARG A 25 -22.92 1.39 -25.51
C ARG A 25 -22.00 0.17 -25.65
N HIS A 26 -21.51 -0.38 -24.56
CA HIS A 26 -20.44 -1.37 -24.55
C HIS A 26 -20.90 -2.76 -24.12
N GLN A 27 -22.09 -2.89 -23.50
CA GLN A 27 -22.67 -4.15 -23.01
C GLN A 27 -21.64 -5.02 -22.27
N PRO A 28 -20.99 -4.51 -21.19
CA PRO A 28 -19.92 -5.23 -20.50
C PRO A 28 -20.46 -6.49 -19.80
N ASP A 29 -19.64 -7.51 -19.72
CA ASP A 29 -19.92 -8.75 -18.98
C ASP A 29 -19.75 -8.59 -17.45
N ALA A 30 -18.99 -7.59 -17.03
CA ALA A 30 -18.75 -7.28 -15.61
C ALA A 30 -18.33 -5.83 -15.43
N ILE A 31 -18.52 -5.30 -14.21
CA ILE A 31 -18.02 -3.99 -13.78
C ILE A 31 -17.02 -4.23 -12.66
N LEU A 32 -15.76 -3.78 -12.86
CA LEU A 32 -14.73 -3.82 -11.82
C LEU A 32 -14.53 -2.42 -11.23
N HIS A 33 -14.91 -2.24 -9.97
CA HIS A 33 -14.63 -1.05 -9.19
C HIS A 33 -13.24 -1.16 -8.53
N PHE A 34 -12.45 -0.11 -8.66
CA PHE A 34 -11.15 0.02 -8.01
C PHE A 34 -10.97 1.43 -7.46
N THR A 35 -11.12 1.62 -6.20
CA THR A 35 -10.76 2.80 -5.39
C THR A 35 -11.49 2.74 -4.04
N ASP A 36 -11.46 3.85 -3.27
CA ASP A 36 -12.21 4.00 -2.03
C ASP A 36 -13.73 4.07 -2.31
N PRO A 37 -14.55 3.19 -1.75
CA PRO A 37 -15.97 3.07 -2.07
C PRO A 37 -16.76 4.34 -1.69
N ARG A 38 -16.29 5.14 -0.74
CA ARG A 38 -16.95 6.38 -0.30
C ARG A 38 -17.14 7.41 -1.42
N TYR A 39 -16.24 7.42 -2.40
CA TYR A 39 -16.33 8.31 -3.57
C TYR A 39 -17.23 7.74 -4.67
N TRP A 40 -17.68 6.48 -4.53
CA TRP A 40 -18.48 5.75 -5.50
C TRP A 40 -19.84 5.33 -4.95
N ARG A 41 -20.36 6.00 -3.92
CA ARG A 41 -21.67 5.68 -3.31
C ARG A 41 -22.78 5.58 -4.35
N TRP A 42 -22.79 6.45 -5.33
CA TRP A 42 -23.73 6.43 -6.43
C TRP A 42 -23.78 5.09 -7.20
N LEU A 43 -22.64 4.36 -7.30
CA LEU A 43 -22.59 3.03 -7.90
C LEU A 43 -23.39 2.03 -7.05
N TYR A 44 -23.17 2.06 -5.74
CA TYR A 44 -23.81 1.15 -4.79
C TYR A 44 -25.30 1.49 -4.58
N GLU A 45 -25.70 2.74 -4.75
CA GLU A 45 -27.11 3.17 -4.72
C GLU A 45 -27.92 2.61 -5.90
N ILE A 46 -27.27 2.29 -7.02
CA ILE A 46 -27.93 1.68 -8.20
C ILE A 46 -27.53 0.21 -8.40
N GLU A 47 -26.90 -0.44 -7.43
CA GLU A 47 -26.40 -1.81 -7.55
C GLU A 47 -27.48 -2.81 -7.96
N ALA A 48 -28.70 -2.65 -7.41
CA ALA A 48 -29.82 -3.53 -7.71
C ALA A 48 -30.25 -3.45 -9.19
N GLU A 49 -30.18 -2.25 -9.81
CA GLU A 49 -30.43 -2.06 -11.24
C GLU A 49 -29.37 -2.76 -12.10
N ILE A 50 -28.10 -2.59 -11.72
CA ILE A 50 -26.96 -3.15 -12.49
C ILE A 50 -26.95 -4.67 -12.38
N ARG A 51 -27.10 -5.18 -11.15
CA ARG A 51 -27.00 -6.62 -10.85
C ARG A 51 -28.24 -7.42 -11.27
N GLU A 52 -29.20 -6.81 -11.97
CA GLU A 52 -30.19 -7.56 -12.75
C GLU A 52 -29.52 -8.35 -13.90
N ASN A 53 -28.39 -7.85 -14.43
CA ASN A 53 -27.78 -8.41 -15.63
C ASN A 53 -26.25 -8.49 -15.58
N ILE A 54 -25.57 -7.67 -14.75
CA ILE A 54 -24.12 -7.48 -14.78
C ILE A 54 -23.57 -7.59 -13.36
N PRO A 55 -22.59 -8.47 -13.07
CA PRO A 55 -21.95 -8.55 -11.78
C PRO A 55 -21.10 -7.30 -11.49
N ILE A 56 -21.09 -6.87 -10.22
CA ILE A 56 -20.20 -5.83 -9.70
C ILE A 56 -19.09 -6.50 -8.93
N LEU A 57 -17.86 -6.25 -9.35
CA LEU A 57 -16.64 -6.71 -8.75
C LEU A 57 -15.92 -5.52 -8.11
N PHE A 58 -15.24 -5.76 -6.98
CA PHE A 58 -14.53 -4.70 -6.30
C PHE A 58 -13.11 -5.15 -5.91
N TYR A 59 -12.09 -4.49 -6.48
CA TYR A 59 -10.71 -4.64 -6.02
C TYR A 59 -10.47 -3.69 -4.85
N HIS A 60 -10.49 -4.24 -3.65
CA HIS A 60 -10.57 -3.50 -2.38
C HIS A 60 -9.21 -3.19 -1.79
N ILE A 61 -9.03 -1.93 -1.40
CA ILE A 61 -7.75 -1.35 -0.94
C ILE A 61 -7.76 -0.90 0.52
N TRP A 62 -8.76 -1.33 1.32
CA TRP A 62 -8.90 -0.88 2.71
C TRP A 62 -7.74 -1.35 3.58
N ASP A 63 -7.18 -0.44 4.36
CA ASP A 63 -5.95 -0.65 5.12
C ASP A 63 -6.11 -0.45 6.64
N ASP A 64 -7.26 0.02 7.10
CA ASP A 64 -7.47 0.42 8.49
C ASP A 64 -8.19 -0.64 9.33
N LEU A 65 -7.86 -0.63 10.61
CA LEU A 65 -8.54 -1.35 11.68
C LEU A 65 -9.20 -0.34 12.65
N PRO A 66 -10.11 -0.78 13.53
CA PRO A 66 -10.70 -2.12 13.65
C PRO A 66 -11.61 -2.42 12.48
N ASP A 67 -12.09 -3.67 12.38
CA ASP A 67 -12.95 -4.13 11.28
C ASP A 67 -14.06 -3.11 10.96
N PRO A 68 -14.07 -2.54 9.73
CA PRO A 68 -14.95 -1.44 9.35
C PRO A 68 -16.37 -1.95 9.06
N LYS A 69 -17.17 -2.21 10.08
CA LYS A 69 -18.56 -2.70 9.93
C LYS A 69 -19.40 -1.77 9.06
N TYR A 70 -19.06 -0.48 9.04
CA TYR A 70 -19.71 0.54 8.19
C TYR A 70 -19.40 0.37 6.69
N ASN A 71 -18.48 -0.50 6.30
CA ASN A 71 -18.23 -0.85 4.90
C ASN A 71 -19.04 -2.06 4.43
N ARG A 72 -19.81 -2.70 5.32
CA ARG A 72 -20.57 -3.91 5.02
C ARG A 72 -21.43 -3.78 3.78
N ASP A 73 -22.17 -2.70 3.66
CA ASP A 73 -23.12 -2.46 2.56
C ASP A 73 -22.42 -2.45 1.18
N TYR A 74 -21.16 -1.98 1.14
CA TYR A 74 -20.36 -2.03 -0.10
C TYR A 74 -19.99 -3.46 -0.47
N TYR A 75 -19.69 -4.31 0.53
CA TYR A 75 -19.32 -5.71 0.29
C TYR A 75 -20.50 -6.53 -0.23
N GLU A 76 -21.68 -6.31 0.32
CA GLU A 76 -22.91 -6.98 -0.11
C GLU A 76 -23.40 -6.54 -1.49
N SER A 77 -23.06 -5.33 -1.87
CA SER A 77 -23.37 -4.77 -3.18
C SER A 77 -22.45 -5.30 -4.29
N CYS A 78 -21.51 -6.18 -3.95
CA CYS A 78 -20.56 -6.78 -4.90
C CYS A 78 -20.78 -8.29 -5.02
N ASP A 79 -20.48 -8.83 -6.21
CA ASP A 79 -20.54 -10.26 -6.47
C ASP A 79 -19.18 -10.92 -6.20
N TRP A 80 -18.08 -10.14 -6.25
CA TRP A 80 -16.75 -10.60 -5.91
C TRP A 80 -15.89 -9.46 -5.37
N LEU A 81 -15.03 -9.77 -4.39
CA LEU A 81 -14.10 -8.86 -3.73
C LEU A 81 -12.67 -9.39 -3.81
N GLY A 82 -11.84 -8.76 -4.63
CA GLY A 82 -10.39 -8.98 -4.64
C GLY A 82 -9.72 -8.08 -3.61
N CYS A 83 -8.98 -8.62 -2.68
CA CYS A 83 -8.37 -7.89 -1.57
C CYS A 83 -6.88 -7.67 -1.81
N ILE A 84 -6.43 -6.40 -1.78
CA ILE A 84 -5.07 -5.97 -2.12
C ILE A 84 -3.99 -6.53 -1.19
N SER A 85 -4.34 -6.82 0.06
CA SER A 85 -3.43 -7.33 1.08
C SER A 85 -4.09 -8.44 1.91
N LYS A 86 -3.26 -9.21 2.62
CA LYS A 86 -3.75 -10.24 3.56
C LYS A 86 -4.59 -9.63 4.68
N GLN A 87 -4.22 -8.43 5.16
CA GLN A 87 -5.03 -7.70 6.15
C GLN A 87 -6.39 -7.33 5.58
N THR A 88 -6.45 -6.79 4.35
CA THR A 88 -7.70 -6.46 3.67
C THR A 88 -8.57 -7.71 3.46
N TYR A 89 -7.96 -8.84 3.06
CA TYR A 89 -8.66 -10.12 2.94
C TYR A 89 -9.27 -10.58 4.27
N GLY A 90 -8.49 -10.48 5.35
CA GLY A 90 -8.97 -10.81 6.69
C GLY A 90 -10.14 -9.92 7.14
N ILE A 91 -10.03 -8.61 6.93
CA ILE A 91 -11.08 -7.62 7.22
C ILE A 91 -12.37 -7.94 6.46
N VAL A 92 -12.28 -8.07 5.13
CA VAL A 92 -13.45 -8.34 4.27
C VAL A 92 -14.11 -9.65 4.64
N SER A 93 -13.30 -10.70 4.88
CA SER A 93 -13.84 -12.00 5.30
C SER A 93 -14.57 -11.95 6.63
N ARG A 94 -14.08 -11.19 7.62
CA ARG A 94 -14.75 -11.07 8.93
C ARG A 94 -15.99 -10.19 8.86
N VAL A 95 -15.88 -9.03 8.23
CA VAL A 95 -17.02 -8.10 8.08
C VAL A 95 -18.10 -8.72 7.18
N GLY A 96 -17.70 -9.40 6.10
CA GLY A 96 -18.60 -10.09 5.18
C GLY A 96 -19.36 -11.26 5.80
N ASN A 97 -18.81 -11.87 6.86
CA ASN A 97 -19.42 -13.00 7.55
C ASN A 97 -20.21 -12.64 8.82
N ILE A 98 -20.41 -11.34 9.09
CA ILE A 98 -21.31 -10.93 10.17
C ILE A 98 -22.73 -11.36 9.81
N ASP A 99 -23.28 -12.32 10.54
CA ASP A 99 -24.64 -12.80 10.38
C ASP A 99 -25.64 -11.78 10.96
N SER A 100 -26.70 -11.52 10.23
CA SER A 100 -27.82 -10.70 10.69
C SER A 100 -29.14 -11.20 10.08
N GLU A 101 -30.25 -10.85 10.70
CA GLU A 101 -31.58 -11.26 10.22
C GLU A 101 -31.88 -10.81 8.78
N THR A 102 -31.23 -9.74 8.32
CA THR A 102 -31.51 -9.10 7.02
C THR A 102 -30.42 -9.35 5.98
N ILE A 103 -29.24 -9.83 6.37
CA ILE A 103 -28.04 -9.81 5.54
C ILE A 103 -27.41 -11.21 5.55
N LYS A 104 -27.26 -11.78 4.35
CA LYS A 104 -26.57 -13.07 4.19
C LYS A 104 -25.06 -12.89 4.27
N PRO A 105 -24.33 -13.81 4.92
CA PRO A 105 -22.88 -13.88 4.83
C PRO A 105 -22.41 -14.02 3.38
N LEU A 106 -21.22 -13.45 3.09
CA LEU A 106 -20.56 -13.70 1.80
C LEU A 106 -20.17 -15.18 1.70
N GLU A 107 -20.36 -15.75 0.53
CA GLU A 107 -19.88 -17.10 0.23
C GLU A 107 -18.34 -17.09 0.10
N ASP A 108 -17.64 -18.16 0.47
CA ASP A 108 -16.18 -18.24 0.47
C ASP A 108 -15.55 -17.91 -0.90
N TRP A 109 -16.25 -18.22 -1.99
CA TRP A 109 -15.77 -17.92 -3.35
C TRP A 109 -15.82 -16.43 -3.71
N GLN A 110 -16.56 -15.63 -2.98
CA GLN A 110 -16.73 -14.19 -3.27
C GLN A 110 -15.58 -13.32 -2.79
N VAL A 111 -14.66 -13.85 -1.99
CA VAL A 111 -13.55 -13.07 -1.43
C VAL A 111 -12.23 -13.76 -1.72
N ASP A 112 -11.34 -13.09 -2.44
CA ASP A 112 -10.01 -13.58 -2.76
C ASP A 112 -8.91 -12.61 -2.32
N TYR A 113 -7.77 -13.14 -1.89
CA TYR A 113 -6.54 -12.38 -1.77
C TYR A 113 -5.91 -12.21 -3.15
N VAL A 114 -5.85 -10.97 -3.61
CA VAL A 114 -5.25 -10.58 -4.89
C VAL A 114 -4.11 -9.61 -4.60
N PRO A 115 -2.89 -10.11 -4.36
CA PRO A 115 -1.77 -9.25 -4.01
C PRO A 115 -1.48 -8.26 -5.11
N HIS A 116 -1.18 -7.00 -4.73
CA HIS A 116 -0.72 -6.03 -5.72
C HIS A 116 0.66 -6.43 -6.25
N GLY A 117 0.82 -6.34 -7.57
CA GLY A 117 2.03 -6.81 -8.23
C GLY A 117 2.87 -5.67 -8.82
N ILE A 118 4.16 -5.73 -8.63
CA ILE A 118 5.12 -4.80 -9.23
C ILE A 118 5.62 -5.38 -10.56
N ASN A 119 5.68 -4.52 -11.57
CA ASN A 119 6.17 -4.90 -12.90
C ASN A 119 7.71 -4.86 -12.95
N PRO A 120 8.39 -6.02 -13.02
CA PRO A 120 9.86 -6.07 -13.05
C PRO A 120 10.49 -5.53 -14.34
N LYS A 121 9.68 -5.23 -15.36
CA LYS A 121 10.14 -4.57 -16.59
C LYS A 121 10.13 -3.04 -16.48
N LYS A 122 9.38 -2.50 -15.52
CA LYS A 122 9.33 -1.05 -15.23
C LYS A 122 10.27 -0.66 -14.09
N VAL A 123 10.36 -1.51 -13.06
CA VAL A 123 11.19 -1.26 -11.87
C VAL A 123 12.18 -2.41 -11.72
N PHE A 124 13.44 -2.11 -11.85
CA PHE A 124 14.52 -3.11 -11.86
C PHE A 124 15.86 -2.48 -11.46
N LYS A 125 16.81 -3.32 -11.11
CA LYS A 125 18.19 -2.89 -10.83
C LYS A 125 18.87 -2.38 -12.09
N THR A 126 19.36 -1.14 -12.07
CA THR A 126 20.06 -0.49 -13.18
C THR A 126 21.12 0.48 -12.68
N GLU A 127 22.04 0.84 -13.54
CA GLU A 127 22.97 1.96 -13.28
C GLU A 127 22.23 3.29 -13.42
N VAL A 128 22.55 4.21 -12.52
CA VAL A 128 22.00 5.56 -12.55
C VAL A 128 22.90 6.48 -13.35
N PRO A 129 22.39 7.18 -14.39
CA PRO A 129 23.21 8.12 -15.16
C PRO A 129 23.86 9.17 -14.26
N ALA A 130 25.14 9.49 -14.54
CA ALA A 130 25.92 10.41 -13.72
C ALA A 130 25.27 11.80 -13.59
N ASP A 131 24.71 12.32 -14.68
CA ASP A 131 24.03 13.62 -14.67
C ASP A 131 22.76 13.59 -13.81
N PHE A 132 21.97 12.51 -13.86
CA PHE A 132 20.80 12.33 -13.02
C PHE A 132 21.21 12.25 -11.54
N LYS A 133 22.22 11.44 -11.22
CA LYS A 133 22.77 11.33 -9.86
C LYS A 133 23.24 12.70 -9.36
N LYS A 134 23.99 13.45 -10.17
CA LYS A 134 24.47 14.80 -9.85
C LYS A 134 23.31 15.76 -9.57
N ALA A 135 22.27 15.75 -10.40
CA ALA A 135 21.08 16.60 -10.21
C ALA A 135 20.33 16.23 -8.91
N ALA A 136 20.04 14.94 -8.71
CA ALA A 136 19.29 14.46 -7.54
C ALA A 136 20.04 14.72 -6.23
N LEU A 137 21.35 14.52 -6.19
CA LEU A 137 22.19 14.65 -5.00
C LEU A 137 22.94 15.99 -4.89
N GLY A 138 22.70 16.94 -5.80
CA GLY A 138 23.31 18.28 -5.76
C GLY A 138 24.83 18.27 -5.96
N GLY A 139 25.34 17.32 -6.75
CA GLY A 139 26.75 17.22 -7.08
C GLY A 139 27.64 16.63 -5.99
N LYS A 140 27.07 16.09 -4.93
CA LYS A 140 27.81 15.40 -3.87
C LYS A 140 27.63 13.89 -3.97
N ASP A 141 28.65 13.17 -3.55
CA ASP A 141 28.57 11.73 -3.32
C ASP A 141 28.36 11.47 -1.82
N TYR A 142 27.39 10.62 -1.50
CA TYR A 142 27.10 10.21 -0.14
C TYR A 142 27.40 8.72 0.04
N LYS A 143 27.85 8.34 1.23
CA LYS A 143 28.03 6.93 1.62
C LYS A 143 26.71 6.23 1.89
N PHE A 144 25.67 7.02 2.23
CA PHE A 144 24.36 6.50 2.55
C PHE A 144 23.26 7.47 2.15
N VAL A 145 22.37 7.02 1.29
CA VAL A 145 21.19 7.75 0.81
C VAL A 145 19.94 7.03 1.32
N LEU A 146 19.25 7.64 2.28
CA LEU A 146 17.92 7.22 2.71
C LEU A 146 16.90 7.86 1.78
N PHE A 147 15.98 7.07 1.23
CA PHE A 147 14.95 7.56 0.31
C PHE A 147 13.57 7.46 0.90
N TRP A 148 12.78 8.50 0.72
CA TRP A 148 11.36 8.55 1.06
C TRP A 148 10.57 9.14 -0.08
N MET A 149 9.49 8.45 -0.52
CA MET A 149 8.59 8.95 -1.54
C MET A 149 7.14 8.66 -1.15
N ASN A 150 6.38 9.70 -0.94
CA ASN A 150 4.95 9.68 -0.70
C ASN A 150 4.38 11.08 -0.91
N ARG A 151 3.06 11.19 -1.02
CA ARG A 151 2.40 12.48 -0.85
C ARG A 151 2.62 12.99 0.58
N ASN A 152 2.94 14.26 0.72
CA ASN A 152 3.11 14.92 2.02
C ASN A 152 1.74 15.11 2.70
N ILE A 153 1.23 14.04 3.34
CA ILE A 153 0.00 14.06 4.14
C ILE A 153 0.26 13.43 5.51
N ARG A 154 -0.55 13.80 6.51
CA ARG A 154 -0.32 13.47 7.93
C ARG A 154 -0.06 11.98 8.17
N ARG A 155 -0.89 11.08 7.62
CA ARG A 155 -0.75 9.63 7.83
C ARG A 155 0.56 9.04 7.28
N LYS A 156 1.27 9.74 6.37
CA LYS A 156 2.56 9.32 5.83
C LYS A 156 3.76 9.70 6.71
N GLN A 157 3.53 10.45 7.76
CA GLN A 157 4.48 10.81 8.81
C GLN A 157 5.83 11.36 8.27
N PRO A 158 5.85 12.28 7.28
CA PRO A 158 7.09 12.76 6.67
C PRO A 158 7.99 13.52 7.65
N SER A 159 7.41 14.23 8.64
CA SER A 159 8.16 14.95 9.67
C SER A 159 8.91 14.00 10.60
N ASP A 160 8.29 12.87 10.94
CA ASP A 160 8.91 11.85 11.79
C ASP A 160 10.06 11.14 11.06
N VAL A 161 9.98 11.00 9.71
CA VAL A 161 11.11 10.53 8.90
C VAL A 161 12.30 11.48 8.99
N ILE A 162 12.08 12.80 8.88
CA ILE A 162 13.15 13.81 9.05
C ILE A 162 13.73 13.75 10.46
N TRP A 163 12.89 13.61 11.46
CA TRP A 163 13.33 13.53 12.86
C TRP A 163 14.11 12.24 13.15
N ALA A 164 13.66 11.10 12.65
CA ALA A 164 14.38 9.83 12.77
C ALA A 164 15.74 9.87 12.06
N TYR A 165 15.78 10.44 10.86
CA TYR A 165 17.02 10.66 10.12
C TYR A 165 18.00 11.54 10.92
N LYS A 166 17.53 12.66 11.50
CA LYS A 166 18.35 13.48 12.38
C LYS A 166 18.95 12.67 13.54
N LYS A 167 18.09 11.95 14.28
CA LYS A 167 18.55 11.11 15.40
C LYS A 167 19.60 10.08 14.98
N PHE A 168 19.41 9.47 13.81
CA PHE A 168 20.39 8.55 13.23
C PHE A 168 21.73 9.24 12.98
N VAL A 169 21.73 10.41 12.32
CA VAL A 169 22.96 11.14 11.98
C VAL A 169 23.64 11.69 13.24
N ASP A 170 22.90 12.17 14.25
CA ASP A 170 23.43 12.57 15.55
C ASP A 170 24.24 11.46 16.22
N GLY A 171 23.79 10.20 16.08
CA GLY A 171 24.45 9.02 16.61
C GLY A 171 25.69 8.57 15.84
N LEU A 172 26.05 9.22 14.70
CA LEU A 172 27.24 8.92 13.92
C LEU A 172 28.46 9.68 14.43
N PRO A 173 29.68 9.14 14.24
CA PRO A 173 30.90 9.92 14.37
C PRO A 173 30.84 11.20 13.51
N GLU A 174 31.31 12.30 14.02
CA GLU A 174 31.22 13.62 13.36
C GLU A 174 31.71 13.62 11.90
N LYS A 175 32.82 12.93 11.66
CA LYS A 175 33.42 12.79 10.32
C LYS A 175 32.48 12.12 9.29
N ASP A 176 31.57 11.26 9.73
CA ASP A 176 30.67 10.46 8.86
C ASP A 176 29.31 11.16 8.63
N ARG A 177 28.94 12.14 9.47
CA ARG A 177 27.62 12.80 9.41
C ARG A 177 27.33 13.48 8.08
N LYS A 178 28.34 14.12 7.48
CA LYS A 178 28.24 14.82 6.18
C LYS A 178 28.12 13.87 4.98
N ASP A 179 28.34 12.59 5.18
CA ASP A 179 28.31 11.57 4.13
C ASP A 179 26.95 10.87 4.03
N CYS A 180 25.95 11.35 4.74
CA CYS A 180 24.57 10.86 4.70
C CYS A 180 23.63 11.90 4.07
N CYS A 181 22.61 11.42 3.37
CA CYS A 181 21.56 12.23 2.74
C CYS A 181 20.19 11.57 2.93
N LEU A 182 19.18 12.36 3.32
CA LEU A 182 17.77 11.99 3.19
C LEU A 182 17.23 12.63 1.90
N LEU A 183 16.89 11.81 0.92
CA LEU A 183 16.26 12.23 -0.32
C LEU A 183 14.75 12.01 -0.24
N MET A 184 13.98 13.08 -0.35
CA MET A 184 12.52 13.03 -0.30
C MET A 184 11.91 13.44 -1.64
N HIS A 185 11.23 12.52 -2.32
CA HIS A 185 10.49 12.82 -3.55
C HIS A 185 9.04 13.12 -3.22
N THR A 186 8.68 14.40 -3.17
CA THR A 186 7.35 14.87 -2.75
C THR A 186 7.16 16.34 -3.04
N ALA A 187 5.91 16.81 -2.99
CA ALA A 187 5.62 18.23 -2.82
C ALA A 187 5.92 18.63 -1.36
N PRO A 188 6.93 19.47 -1.07
CA PRO A 188 7.34 19.76 0.32
C PRO A 188 6.29 20.55 1.10
N VAL A 189 5.32 21.17 0.44
CA VAL A 189 4.19 21.87 1.06
C VAL A 189 2.89 21.28 0.53
N ASP A 190 2.06 20.76 1.43
CA ASP A 190 0.71 20.23 1.12
C ASP A 190 -0.26 20.64 2.23
N GLN A 191 -1.45 21.10 1.86
CA GLN A 191 -2.48 21.54 2.82
C GLN A 191 -2.97 20.42 3.73
N ASN A 192 -2.95 19.16 3.26
CA ASN A 192 -3.33 17.98 4.05
C ASN A 192 -2.16 17.39 4.86
N GLY A 193 -0.99 18.02 4.76
CA GLY A 193 0.24 17.62 5.44
C GLY A 193 0.87 18.79 6.20
N THR A 194 2.09 19.17 5.78
CA THR A 194 2.87 20.21 6.43
C THR A 194 3.79 20.94 5.44
N ASN A 195 4.52 21.93 5.94
CA ASN A 195 5.64 22.57 5.24
C ASN A 195 6.95 21.90 5.66
N LEU A 196 7.44 20.97 4.86
CA LEU A 196 8.66 20.20 5.16
C LEU A 196 9.94 21.04 5.13
N TYR A 197 9.96 22.18 4.45
CA TYR A 197 11.08 23.11 4.54
C TYR A 197 11.20 23.69 5.94
N LYS A 198 10.07 24.04 6.57
CA LYS A 198 10.03 24.54 7.95
C LYS A 198 10.34 23.43 8.96
N VAL A 199 9.89 22.22 8.71
CA VAL A 199 10.26 21.07 9.55
C VAL A 199 11.77 20.82 9.48
N LYS A 200 12.36 20.81 8.28
CA LYS A 200 13.81 20.66 8.08
C LYS A 200 14.58 21.76 8.79
N GLU A 201 14.18 23.02 8.63
CA GLU A 201 14.80 24.17 9.28
C GLU A 201 14.78 24.06 10.82
N ALA A 202 13.64 23.65 11.38
CA ALA A 202 13.46 23.56 12.82
C ALA A 202 14.09 22.32 13.48
N ILE A 203 14.00 21.17 12.81
CA ILE A 203 14.35 19.87 13.41
C ILE A 203 15.72 19.38 12.95
N CYS A 204 16.11 19.61 11.70
CA CYS A 204 17.29 19.02 11.07
C CYS A 204 18.09 20.06 10.26
N PRO A 205 18.47 21.22 10.85
CA PRO A 205 19.13 22.30 10.11
C PRO A 205 20.50 21.90 9.56
N ASP A 206 21.24 21.10 10.31
CA ASP A 206 22.68 20.84 10.09
C ASP A 206 22.97 19.70 9.14
N TYR A 207 21.95 18.89 8.80
CA TYR A 207 22.14 17.70 7.98
C TYR A 207 21.46 17.79 6.62
N GLU A 208 21.92 16.99 5.69
CA GLU A 208 21.45 17.03 4.32
C GLU A 208 20.09 16.33 4.16
N VAL A 209 19.06 17.12 3.92
CA VAL A 209 17.72 16.70 3.51
C VAL A 209 17.41 17.38 2.18
N ARG A 210 17.24 16.58 1.14
CA ARG A 210 16.99 17.06 -0.22
C ARG A 210 15.57 16.75 -0.65
N PHE A 211 14.95 17.70 -1.33
CA PHE A 211 13.60 17.55 -1.88
C PHE A 211 13.68 17.46 -3.41
N SER A 212 13.23 16.34 -3.96
CA SER A 212 12.97 16.16 -5.38
C SER A 212 11.49 16.50 -5.63
N THR A 213 11.23 17.60 -6.33
CA THR A 213 9.87 18.16 -6.46
C THR A 213 9.32 18.06 -7.88
N SER A 214 10.15 17.79 -8.86
CA SER A 214 9.75 17.69 -10.27
C SER A 214 8.90 16.43 -10.49
N ARG A 215 7.88 16.55 -11.34
CA ARG A 215 7.17 15.38 -11.86
C ARG A 215 8.11 14.63 -12.79
N ILE A 216 8.34 13.36 -12.55
CA ILE A 216 9.27 12.50 -13.28
C ILE A 216 8.53 11.31 -13.89
N GLY A 217 9.12 10.71 -14.93
CA GLY A 217 8.60 9.51 -15.57
C GLY A 217 9.04 8.21 -14.88
N ASP A 218 8.52 7.07 -15.36
CA ASP A 218 8.80 5.73 -14.80
C ASP A 218 10.32 5.43 -14.76
N THR A 219 11.06 5.82 -15.79
CA THR A 219 12.51 5.58 -15.89
C THR A 219 13.28 6.37 -14.82
N GLU A 220 12.97 7.63 -14.67
CA GLU A 220 13.61 8.51 -13.69
C GLU A 220 13.25 8.10 -12.26
N LEU A 221 12.01 7.65 -12.06
CA LEU A 221 11.57 7.09 -10.78
C LEU A 221 12.36 5.82 -10.45
N ASN A 222 12.57 4.93 -11.43
CA ASN A 222 13.42 3.76 -11.24
C ASN A 222 14.87 4.15 -10.88
N TYR A 223 15.41 5.24 -11.43
CA TYR A 223 16.72 5.75 -11.03
C TYR A 223 16.76 6.19 -9.57
N LEU A 224 15.69 6.82 -9.03
CA LEU A 224 15.63 7.20 -7.61
C LEU A 224 15.73 5.99 -6.69
N TYR A 225 15.03 4.89 -6.99
CA TYR A 225 15.16 3.63 -6.23
C TYR A 225 16.56 3.04 -6.30
N ASN A 226 17.21 3.11 -7.46
CA ASN A 226 18.57 2.60 -7.65
C ASN A 226 19.65 3.50 -7.03
N LEU A 227 19.35 4.79 -6.83
CA LEU A 227 20.21 5.75 -6.15
C LEU A 227 20.19 5.57 -4.64
N ALA A 228 19.09 5.06 -4.10
CA ALA A 228 18.89 4.85 -2.68
C ALA A 228 19.68 3.64 -2.14
N ASP A 229 20.19 3.77 -0.93
CA ASP A 229 20.76 2.68 -0.15
C ASP A 229 19.70 1.95 0.68
N CYS A 230 18.63 2.64 1.02
CA CYS A 230 17.48 2.13 1.74
C CYS A 230 16.25 3.04 1.47
N THR A 231 15.08 2.45 1.32
CA THR A 231 13.82 3.20 1.23
C THR A 231 13.01 3.03 2.50
N ILE A 232 12.40 4.13 2.98
CA ILE A 232 11.63 4.13 4.22
C ILE A 232 10.16 4.53 3.97
N ASN A 233 9.24 3.80 4.58
CA ASN A 233 7.83 4.16 4.68
C ASN A 233 7.29 3.81 6.07
N ILE A 234 7.06 4.82 6.89
CA ILE A 234 6.50 4.68 8.24
C ILE A 234 5.07 5.19 8.34
N ALA A 235 4.32 5.13 7.23
CA ALA A 235 2.91 5.53 7.23
C ALA A 235 2.12 4.83 8.33
N GLY A 236 1.16 5.52 8.94
CA GLY A 236 0.26 4.96 9.94
C GLY A 236 -0.74 3.96 9.36
N ASN A 237 -1.06 4.12 8.06
CA ASN A 237 -1.93 3.23 7.30
C ASN A 237 -1.46 3.17 5.85
N GLU A 238 -1.55 1.98 5.24
CA GLU A 238 -1.10 1.78 3.86
C GLU A 238 -1.77 0.56 3.23
N GLY A 239 -2.51 0.75 2.12
CA GLY A 239 -3.19 -0.34 1.42
C GLY A 239 -2.23 -1.40 0.89
N PHE A 240 -1.09 -0.96 0.34
CA PHE A 240 -0.04 -1.86 -0.13
C PHE A 240 1.38 -1.33 0.13
N GLY A 241 1.65 -0.04 -0.17
CA GLY A 241 2.97 0.56 -0.06
C GLY A 241 3.78 0.39 -1.35
N LEU A 242 3.32 0.98 -2.45
CA LEU A 242 3.98 0.90 -3.76
C LEU A 242 5.45 1.26 -3.71
N THR A 243 5.78 2.36 -3.06
CA THR A 243 7.17 2.89 -2.97
C THR A 243 8.17 1.86 -2.44
N THR A 244 7.80 1.15 -1.36
CA THR A 244 8.69 0.14 -0.76
C THR A 244 8.73 -1.13 -1.58
N ALA A 245 7.62 -1.54 -2.18
CA ALA A 245 7.58 -2.69 -3.06
C ALA A 245 8.41 -2.47 -4.35
N GLU A 246 8.31 -1.29 -4.96
CA GLU A 246 9.13 -0.88 -6.10
C GLU A 246 10.62 -0.81 -5.72
N SER A 247 10.92 -0.30 -4.52
CA SER A 247 12.29 -0.29 -3.99
C SER A 247 12.89 -1.70 -3.91
N VAL A 248 12.15 -2.67 -3.37
CA VAL A 248 12.60 -4.08 -3.31
C VAL A 248 12.78 -4.65 -4.72
N MET A 249 11.91 -4.29 -5.66
CA MET A 249 12.07 -4.72 -7.05
C MET A 249 13.32 -4.15 -7.72
N ALA A 250 13.75 -2.95 -7.34
CA ALA A 250 15.02 -2.34 -7.71
C ALA A 250 16.24 -2.88 -6.89
N GLU A 251 16.04 -3.91 -6.08
CA GLU A 251 17.04 -4.52 -5.21
C GLU A 251 17.57 -3.57 -4.12
N THR A 252 16.74 -2.65 -3.66
CA THR A 252 17.03 -1.72 -2.57
C THR A 252 16.22 -2.12 -1.33
N PRO A 253 16.88 -2.35 -0.18
CA PRO A 253 16.20 -2.79 1.05
C PRO A 253 15.31 -1.70 1.63
N ILE A 254 14.40 -2.09 2.53
CA ILE A 254 13.34 -1.23 3.03
C ILE A 254 13.26 -1.18 4.56
N ILE A 255 12.71 -0.07 5.05
CA ILE A 255 12.18 0.10 6.41
C ILE A 255 10.69 0.37 6.28
N VAL A 256 9.86 -0.42 6.97
CA VAL A 256 8.40 -0.26 6.91
C VAL A 256 7.77 -0.33 8.30
N ASN A 257 6.73 0.47 8.51
CA ASN A 257 5.83 0.25 9.64
C ASN A 257 5.01 -1.03 9.42
N VAL A 258 4.85 -1.83 10.46
CA VAL A 258 4.04 -3.07 10.41
C VAL A 258 2.57 -2.70 10.47
N THR A 259 2.02 -2.26 9.34
CA THR A 259 0.61 -1.89 9.19
C THR A 259 0.11 -2.20 7.77
N GLY A 260 -1.18 -2.45 7.62
CA GLY A 260 -1.83 -2.65 6.33
C GLY A 260 -1.11 -3.64 5.42
N GLY A 261 -1.06 -3.32 4.12
CA GLY A 261 -0.41 -4.15 3.10
C GLY A 261 1.12 -4.16 3.13
N MET A 262 1.77 -3.25 3.88
CA MET A 262 3.23 -3.30 4.07
C MET A 262 3.66 -4.57 4.82
N GLN A 263 2.77 -5.19 5.60
CA GLN A 263 3.03 -6.48 6.25
C GLN A 263 3.31 -7.60 5.23
N ASP A 264 2.66 -7.57 4.06
CA ASP A 264 2.86 -8.57 3.00
C ASP A 264 4.27 -8.50 2.40
N GLN A 265 4.87 -7.32 2.44
CA GLN A 265 6.23 -7.08 1.94
C GLN A 265 7.32 -7.55 2.91
N CYS A 266 6.99 -7.78 4.17
CA CYS A 266 7.96 -8.16 5.20
C CYS A 266 8.37 -9.64 5.13
N GLY A 267 7.62 -10.49 4.42
CA GLY A 267 7.88 -11.92 4.39
C GLY A 267 7.86 -12.55 5.79
N PHE A 268 6.90 -12.15 6.63
CA PHE A 268 6.77 -12.64 7.99
C PHE A 268 6.54 -14.15 8.05
N ARG A 269 7.29 -14.81 8.93
CA ARG A 269 7.19 -16.23 9.23
C ARG A 269 6.94 -16.44 10.71
N LYS A 270 6.13 -17.46 11.03
CA LYS A 270 5.91 -17.92 12.39
C LYS A 270 7.20 -18.52 12.94
N LYS A 271 7.69 -18.08 14.10
CA LYS A 271 8.85 -18.72 14.74
C LYS A 271 8.57 -20.16 15.15
N SER A 272 7.30 -20.52 15.35
CA SER A 272 6.88 -21.85 15.78
C SER A 272 7.15 -22.96 14.76
N ASP A 273 7.01 -22.68 13.46
CA ASP A 273 7.10 -23.69 12.39
C ASP A 273 7.84 -23.21 11.13
N GLY A 274 8.32 -21.95 11.12
CA GLY A 274 9.04 -21.33 10.01
C GLY A 274 8.19 -20.99 8.78
N LYS A 275 6.86 -21.21 8.82
CA LYS A 275 5.98 -20.99 7.68
C LYS A 275 5.61 -19.52 7.53
N LEU A 276 5.45 -19.08 6.29
CA LEU A 276 4.90 -17.77 5.96
C LEU A 276 3.47 -17.64 6.50
N PHE A 277 3.12 -16.42 6.92
CA PHE A 277 1.72 -16.09 7.19
C PHE A 277 0.95 -16.03 5.87
N THR A 278 -0.16 -16.78 5.83
CA THR A 278 -1.09 -16.83 4.71
C THR A 278 -2.22 -15.81 4.86
N ALA A 279 -3.01 -15.60 3.81
CA ALA A 279 -4.23 -14.80 3.89
C ALA A 279 -5.23 -15.38 4.91
N ASP A 280 -5.36 -16.71 4.98
CA ASP A 280 -6.22 -17.39 5.96
C ASP A 280 -5.74 -17.23 7.41
N ASP A 281 -4.43 -17.07 7.64
CA ASP A 281 -3.95 -16.69 8.96
C ASP A 281 -4.48 -15.31 9.36
N TYR A 282 -4.45 -14.32 8.45
CA TYR A 282 -4.97 -12.98 8.72
C TYR A 282 -6.49 -12.93 8.94
N LYS A 283 -7.24 -13.85 8.32
CA LYS A 283 -8.67 -14.03 8.62
C LYS A 283 -8.91 -14.32 10.10
N LYS A 284 -7.98 -15.06 10.75
CA LYS A 284 -8.05 -15.46 12.17
C LYS A 284 -7.48 -14.42 13.12
N ILE A 285 -6.29 -13.90 12.81
CA ILE A 285 -5.54 -13.01 13.71
C ILE A 285 -5.86 -11.53 13.53
N GLY A 286 -6.43 -11.14 12.39
CA GLY A 286 -6.70 -9.77 12.02
C GLY A 286 -5.49 -9.06 11.41
N SER A 287 -4.41 -8.88 12.16
CA SER A 287 -3.19 -8.20 11.72
C SER A 287 -2.02 -8.53 12.64
N LEU A 288 -0.79 -8.34 12.13
CA LEU A 288 0.44 -8.44 12.92
C LEU A 288 0.87 -7.09 13.53
N HIS A 289 0.08 -6.03 13.37
CA HIS A 289 0.45 -4.68 13.83
C HIS A 289 0.59 -4.56 15.36
N ASN A 290 -0.03 -5.44 16.13
CA ASN A 290 0.11 -5.47 17.58
C ASN A 290 1.48 -6.03 17.99
N TRP A 291 2.45 -5.14 18.23
CA TRP A 291 3.82 -5.50 18.59
C TRP A 291 3.91 -6.37 19.86
N ARG A 292 3.08 -6.10 20.89
CA ARG A 292 3.09 -6.87 22.14
C ARG A 292 2.75 -8.34 21.93
N GLU A 293 1.97 -8.62 20.90
CA GLU A 293 1.54 -9.97 20.59
C GLU A 293 2.50 -10.66 19.61
N TRP A 294 3.02 -9.95 18.61
CA TRP A 294 3.61 -10.57 17.42
C TRP A 294 5.11 -10.36 17.25
N GLU A 295 5.70 -9.25 17.75
CA GLU A 295 7.10 -8.92 17.47
C GLU A 295 8.07 -10.05 17.84
N ASP A 296 7.85 -10.69 19.00
CA ASP A 296 8.69 -11.80 19.45
C ASP A 296 8.32 -13.16 18.83
N LYS A 297 7.19 -13.28 18.16
CA LYS A 297 6.70 -14.55 17.59
C LYS A 297 6.98 -14.73 16.11
N VAL A 298 7.51 -13.70 15.45
CA VAL A 298 7.75 -13.70 14.02
C VAL A 298 9.21 -13.47 13.67
N THR A 299 9.61 -13.97 12.49
CA THR A 299 10.81 -13.55 11.76
C THR A 299 10.38 -12.85 10.49
N HIS A 300 11.29 -12.09 9.88
CA HIS A 300 11.04 -11.34 8.65
C HIS A 300 12.13 -11.59 7.62
N GLY A 301 11.91 -11.16 6.37
CA GLY A 301 12.88 -11.27 5.30
C GLY A 301 14.16 -10.45 5.55
N GLU A 302 15.27 -10.87 4.93
CA GLU A 302 16.57 -10.17 5.06
C GLU A 302 16.58 -8.78 4.43
N TRP A 303 15.62 -8.47 3.54
CA TRP A 303 15.51 -7.20 2.78
C TRP A 303 14.75 -6.10 3.51
N VAL A 304 14.15 -6.40 4.63
CA VAL A 304 13.30 -5.47 5.36
C VAL A 304 13.74 -5.34 6.82
N LYS A 305 13.71 -4.12 7.33
CA LYS A 305 13.73 -3.86 8.76
C LYS A 305 12.35 -3.34 9.14
N PRO A 306 11.46 -4.19 9.68
CA PRO A 306 10.15 -3.76 10.16
C PRO A 306 10.32 -2.94 11.43
N VAL A 307 9.46 -1.92 11.58
CA VAL A 307 9.26 -1.16 12.82
C VAL A 307 7.80 -1.28 13.22
N TRP A 308 7.52 -1.44 14.51
CA TRP A 308 6.15 -1.59 15.00
C TRP A 308 5.63 -0.28 15.56
N SER A 309 4.34 -0.04 15.37
CA SER A 309 3.67 1.07 16.03
C SER A 309 3.61 0.86 17.52
N ARG A 310 4.19 1.78 18.29
CA ARG A 310 4.20 1.73 19.76
C ARG A 310 3.00 2.41 20.39
N VAL A 311 2.38 3.33 19.64
CA VAL A 311 1.18 4.06 20.05
C VAL A 311 0.13 3.92 18.95
N GLN A 312 -1.09 3.62 19.35
CA GLN A 312 -2.25 3.55 18.50
C GLN A 312 -3.30 4.52 19.01
N THR A 313 -3.85 5.32 18.11
CA THR A 313 -4.92 6.27 18.43
C THR A 313 -6.12 6.03 17.54
N MET A 314 -7.31 6.19 18.11
CA MET A 314 -8.53 6.12 17.30
C MET A 314 -8.85 7.50 16.75
N THR A 315 -9.05 7.57 15.45
CA THR A 315 -9.47 8.75 14.72
C THR A 315 -10.67 8.41 13.84
N GLY A 316 -11.26 9.41 13.19
CA GLY A 316 -12.38 9.15 12.30
C GLY A 316 -12.94 10.40 11.65
N SER A 317 -13.93 10.19 10.81
CA SER A 317 -14.75 11.21 10.18
C SER A 317 -16.18 10.67 10.03
N VAL A 318 -17.14 11.51 9.64
CA VAL A 318 -18.53 11.05 9.48
C VAL A 318 -18.64 9.80 8.58
N PRO A 319 -18.02 9.74 7.38
CA PRO A 319 -18.12 8.55 6.54
C PRO A 319 -17.22 7.38 6.97
N THR A 320 -16.29 7.58 7.89
CA THR A 320 -15.40 6.57 8.46
C THR A 320 -15.28 6.81 9.95
N PRO A 321 -16.29 6.39 10.73
CA PRO A 321 -16.45 6.84 12.11
C PRO A 321 -15.33 6.41 13.06
N TYR A 322 -14.59 5.39 12.70
CA TYR A 322 -13.44 4.92 13.48
C TYR A 322 -12.38 4.26 12.57
N ILE A 323 -11.13 4.63 12.79
CA ILE A 323 -9.93 4.00 12.25
C ILE A 323 -8.82 4.06 13.31
N ILE A 324 -7.89 3.13 13.27
CA ILE A 324 -6.68 3.16 14.11
C ILE A 324 -5.57 3.86 13.32
N ASP A 325 -5.02 4.91 13.88
CA ASP A 325 -3.83 5.59 13.35
C ASP A 325 -2.59 5.08 14.09
N ASP A 326 -1.73 4.37 13.37
CA ASP A 326 -0.53 3.73 13.89
C ASP A 326 0.64 4.73 13.96
N LYS A 327 1.32 4.84 15.12
CA LYS A 327 2.47 5.70 15.36
C LYS A 327 3.69 4.90 15.80
N VAL A 328 4.78 5.06 15.07
CA VAL A 328 6.08 4.45 15.40
C VAL A 328 6.85 5.30 16.40
N ASP A 329 7.79 4.68 17.13
CA ASP A 329 8.78 5.42 17.90
C ASP A 329 9.91 5.88 16.99
N VAL A 330 10.16 7.19 16.99
CA VAL A 330 11.20 7.84 16.14
C VAL A 330 12.60 7.32 16.47
N THR A 331 12.84 6.88 17.71
CA THR A 331 14.13 6.30 18.12
C THR A 331 14.32 4.93 17.48
N GLU A 332 13.31 4.07 17.53
CA GLU A 332 13.35 2.75 16.85
C GLU A 332 13.50 2.89 15.32
N VAL A 333 12.85 3.88 14.74
CA VAL A 333 13.04 4.20 13.31
C VAL A 333 14.49 4.60 13.04
N SER A 334 15.12 5.41 13.91
CA SER A 334 16.52 5.80 13.77
C SER A 334 17.47 4.60 13.88
N GLU A 335 17.17 3.64 14.75
CA GLU A 335 17.89 2.38 14.87
C GLU A 335 17.74 1.49 13.63
N ALA A 336 16.56 1.46 13.03
CA ALA A 336 16.33 0.76 11.77
C ALA A 336 17.14 1.39 10.60
N ILE A 337 17.26 2.71 10.57
CA ILE A 337 18.14 3.41 9.62
C ILE A 337 19.59 3.03 9.88
N ARG A 338 20.02 3.06 11.14
CA ARG A 338 21.36 2.66 11.56
C ARG A 338 21.69 1.22 11.18
N TYR A 339 20.76 0.31 11.33
CA TYR A 339 20.94 -1.09 10.90
C TYR A 339 21.33 -1.20 9.42
N TRP A 340 20.68 -0.46 8.52
CA TRP A 340 21.02 -0.48 7.09
C TRP A 340 22.33 0.25 6.78
N TYR A 341 22.63 1.32 7.50
CA TYR A 341 23.93 1.99 7.38
C TYR A 341 25.07 1.03 7.72
N ASP A 342 24.99 0.34 8.86
CA ASP A 342 26.01 -0.57 9.37
C ASP A 342 26.17 -1.86 8.52
N LYS A 343 25.13 -2.28 7.79
CA LYS A 343 25.20 -3.39 6.82
C LYS A 343 26.17 -3.10 5.67
N GLY A 344 26.48 -1.86 5.39
CA GLY A 344 27.34 -1.44 4.29
C GLY A 344 26.81 -1.83 2.92
N VAL A 345 27.48 -1.38 1.87
CA VAL A 345 27.05 -1.57 0.47
C VAL A 345 26.83 -3.05 0.13
N LYS A 346 27.78 -3.93 0.50
CA LYS A 346 27.67 -5.38 0.19
C LYS A 346 26.50 -6.06 0.90
N GLY A 347 26.26 -5.70 2.17
CA GLY A 347 25.15 -6.24 2.94
C GLY A 347 23.80 -5.81 2.40
N ARG A 348 23.65 -4.53 2.05
CA ARG A 348 22.45 -3.99 1.42
C ARG A 348 22.16 -4.62 0.06
N ALA A 349 23.18 -4.77 -0.78
CA ALA A 349 23.04 -5.42 -2.09
C ALA A 349 22.62 -6.89 -1.97
N LYS A 350 23.18 -7.64 -1.01
CA LYS A 350 22.75 -9.02 -0.73
C LYS A 350 21.27 -9.06 -0.30
N ALA A 351 20.89 -8.20 0.61
CA ALA A 351 19.53 -8.10 1.12
C ALA A 351 18.53 -7.74 0.00
N GLY A 352 18.83 -6.74 -0.83
CA GLY A 352 17.97 -6.34 -1.95
C GLY A 352 17.75 -7.47 -2.96
N LYS A 353 18.79 -8.22 -3.33
CA LYS A 353 18.66 -9.40 -4.21
C LYS A 353 17.74 -10.47 -3.60
N ALA A 354 17.89 -10.73 -2.29
CA ALA A 354 17.03 -11.68 -1.59
C ALA A 354 15.56 -11.22 -1.60
N GLY A 355 15.32 -9.94 -1.41
CA GLY A 355 13.99 -9.34 -1.45
C GLY A 355 13.29 -9.49 -2.81
N LYS A 356 13.96 -9.11 -3.89
CA LYS A 356 13.42 -9.28 -5.24
C LYS A 356 13.09 -10.73 -5.55
N LYS A 357 13.99 -11.66 -5.18
CA LYS A 357 13.73 -13.09 -5.35
C LYS A 357 12.49 -13.55 -4.58
N ALA A 358 12.34 -13.11 -3.34
CA ALA A 358 11.17 -13.45 -2.52
C ALA A 358 9.87 -12.83 -3.09
N PHE A 359 9.91 -11.58 -3.54
CA PHE A 359 8.76 -10.89 -4.13
C PHE A 359 8.25 -11.60 -5.38
N LEU A 360 9.13 -11.97 -6.30
CA LEU A 360 8.76 -12.66 -7.53
C LEU A 360 8.46 -14.15 -7.31
N GLY A 361 8.93 -14.74 -6.22
CA GLY A 361 8.74 -16.14 -5.85
C GLY A 361 7.65 -16.32 -4.81
N GLU A 362 8.06 -16.67 -3.58
CA GLU A 362 7.17 -17.14 -2.52
C GLU A 362 6.12 -16.12 -2.02
N LEU A 363 6.39 -14.81 -2.16
CA LEU A 363 5.44 -13.78 -1.76
C LEU A 363 4.41 -13.44 -2.86
N GLY A 364 4.72 -13.76 -4.11
CA GLY A 364 3.81 -13.55 -5.23
C GLY A 364 3.47 -12.08 -5.51
N LEU A 365 4.40 -11.14 -5.23
CA LEU A 365 4.19 -9.69 -5.39
C LEU A 365 4.65 -9.16 -6.76
N GLY A 366 4.72 -10.05 -7.75
CA GLY A 366 4.95 -9.70 -9.17
C GLY A 366 3.63 -9.52 -9.91
N VAL A 367 3.64 -8.64 -10.94
CA VAL A 367 2.45 -8.30 -11.74
C VAL A 367 1.81 -9.52 -12.42
N ASP A 368 2.59 -10.54 -12.80
CA ASP A 368 2.05 -11.74 -13.46
C ASP A 368 1.13 -12.52 -12.50
N ASN A 369 1.48 -12.60 -11.22
CA ASN A 369 0.63 -13.22 -10.20
C ASN A 369 -0.64 -12.40 -9.93
N GLN A 370 -0.51 -11.06 -9.83
CA GLN A 370 -1.68 -10.18 -9.72
C GLN A 370 -2.65 -10.37 -10.88
N ASN A 371 -2.13 -10.37 -12.11
CA ASN A 371 -2.94 -10.54 -13.32
C ASN A 371 -3.67 -11.88 -13.32
N LYS A 372 -2.97 -12.96 -12.93
CA LYS A 372 -3.58 -14.28 -12.81
C LYS A 372 -4.70 -14.29 -11.77
N CYS A 373 -4.43 -13.84 -10.54
CA CYS A 373 -5.43 -13.81 -9.46
C CYS A 373 -6.64 -12.95 -9.85
N MET A 374 -6.42 -11.82 -10.54
CA MET A 374 -7.48 -10.94 -11.01
C MET A 374 -8.33 -11.63 -12.09
N ALA A 375 -7.70 -12.25 -13.09
CA ALA A 375 -8.41 -12.98 -14.14
C ALA A 375 -9.24 -14.13 -13.56
N ASP A 376 -8.62 -14.96 -12.71
CA ASP A 376 -9.31 -16.08 -12.04
C ASP A 376 -10.52 -15.60 -11.21
N GLY A 377 -10.39 -14.45 -10.53
CA GLY A 377 -11.47 -13.85 -9.75
C GLY A 377 -12.62 -13.33 -10.61
N ILE A 378 -12.29 -12.63 -11.72
CA ILE A 378 -13.30 -12.12 -12.68
C ILE A 378 -14.07 -13.28 -13.32
N GLU A 379 -13.36 -14.31 -13.81
CA GLU A 379 -13.99 -15.49 -14.39
C GLU A 379 -14.89 -16.23 -13.39
N LYS A 380 -14.41 -16.38 -12.14
CA LYS A 380 -15.19 -16.95 -11.05
C LYS A 380 -16.46 -16.15 -10.76
N ALA A 381 -16.36 -14.82 -10.74
CA ALA A 381 -17.50 -13.94 -10.52
C ALA A 381 -18.55 -14.08 -11.63
N ILE A 382 -18.15 -14.01 -12.90
CA ILE A 382 -19.04 -14.15 -14.05
C ILE A 382 -19.75 -15.51 -14.03
N LYS A 383 -18.99 -16.59 -13.76
CA LYS A 383 -19.53 -17.96 -13.72
C LYS A 383 -20.57 -18.18 -12.62
N ASN A 384 -20.36 -17.58 -11.44
CA ASN A 384 -21.23 -17.80 -10.28
C ASN A 384 -22.28 -16.70 -10.09
N PHE A 385 -22.27 -15.67 -10.93
CA PHE A 385 -23.20 -14.56 -10.87
C PHE A 385 -24.67 -15.05 -10.91
N LYS A 386 -25.45 -14.53 -10.00
CA LYS A 386 -26.92 -14.78 -9.94
C LYS A 386 -27.62 -13.42 -10.06
N PRO A 387 -28.36 -13.16 -11.15
CA PRO A 387 -29.10 -11.94 -11.33
C PRO A 387 -29.97 -11.60 -10.13
N LYS A 388 -29.89 -10.39 -9.63
CA LYS A 388 -30.79 -9.90 -8.60
C LYS A 388 -32.18 -9.64 -9.18
N LYS A 389 -33.20 -10.08 -8.45
CA LYS A 389 -34.58 -9.73 -8.80
C LYS A 389 -34.87 -8.31 -8.33
N ARG A 390 -35.33 -7.49 -9.23
CA ARG A 390 -35.85 -6.16 -8.89
C ARG A 390 -37.29 -6.28 -8.41
N TYR A 391 -37.57 -5.69 -7.26
CA TYR A 391 -38.94 -5.61 -6.73
C TYR A 391 -39.49 -4.19 -6.93
N ASN A 392 -40.69 -4.09 -7.48
CA ASN A 392 -41.37 -2.82 -7.56
C ASN A 392 -42.16 -2.58 -6.26
N LEU A 393 -41.95 -1.42 -5.65
CA LEU A 393 -42.73 -0.99 -4.50
C LEU A 393 -44.05 -0.37 -5.01
N TYR A 394 -45.15 -1.04 -4.74
CA TYR A 394 -46.48 -0.46 -5.02
C TYR A 394 -47.05 0.13 -3.74
N LYS A 395 -47.44 1.40 -3.79
CA LYS A 395 -48.24 2.00 -2.73
C LYS A 395 -49.67 1.48 -2.87
N LEU A 396 -50.12 0.68 -1.93
CA LEU A 396 -51.56 0.31 -1.84
C LEU A 396 -52.33 1.54 -1.45
N ALA A 397 -53.35 1.90 -2.27
CA ALA A 397 -54.22 3.02 -2.04
C ALA A 397 -55.17 2.75 -0.85
#